data_fcc5e2b90a065c267b4369f64c8a0126
#
_entry.id   fcc5e2b90a065c267b4369f64c8a0126
#
_cell.length_a   1.000
_cell.length_b   1.000
_cell.length_c   1.000
_cell.angle_alpha   90.00
_cell.angle_beta   90.00
_cell.angle_gamma   90.00
#
_symmetry.space_group_name_H-M   'P 1'
#
loop_
_entity.id
_entity.type
_entity.pdbx_description
1 polymer ?
#
loop_
_entity_poly.entity_id
_entity_poly.type
_entity_poly.pdbx_seq_one_letter_code
_entity_poly.pdbx_strand_id
1 'polypeptide(L)'
;MISQRGFTLVELMIVVGIVAILSAIGLPAYQNYLQRAALTDMLQTMVPFKTAVELCAIERGGPDACQAGQRGIPQGTTSRYVSAVTVVNGTITLTGQESLNGLSVEMLPVWDSNEGSIQWQRTCTSTNTTLRDNCQEQFRFADRGGAYAHV
;
A
#
# COMPACT_ATOMS: atom_id res chain seq x y z
N MET A 1 34.28 35.59 -38.70
CA MET A 1 33.89 34.21 -39.02
C MET A 1 33.63 33.50 -37.72
N ILE A 2 32.40 33.05 -37.49
CA ILE A 2 32.04 32.25 -36.31
C ILE A 2 32.34 30.79 -36.66
N SER A 3 33.33 30.21 -36.02
CA SER A 3 33.67 28.79 -36.20
C SER A 3 32.61 27.92 -35.50
N GLN A 4 31.74 27.31 -36.24
CA GLN A 4 30.82 26.29 -35.72
C GLN A 4 31.61 24.97 -35.54
N ARG A 5 31.77 24.56 -34.28
CA ARG A 5 32.28 23.26 -33.91
C ARG A 5 31.08 22.32 -33.70
N GLY A 6 30.98 21.30 -34.54
CA GLY A 6 30.01 20.25 -34.39
C GLY A 6 30.48 19.14 -33.45
N PHE A 7 29.57 18.35 -32.89
CA PHE A 7 29.86 17.15 -32.12
C PHE A 7 30.52 16.06 -33.01
N THR A 8 31.51 15.36 -32.47
CA THR A 8 32.05 14.17 -33.11
C THR A 8 31.12 12.98 -32.88
N LEU A 9 31.12 12.01 -33.78
CA LEU A 9 30.35 10.77 -33.68
C LEU A 9 30.74 9.98 -32.43
N VAL A 10 32.01 9.99 -32.05
CA VAL A 10 32.51 9.33 -30.85
C VAL A 10 32.00 9.96 -29.57
N GLU A 11 31.94 11.30 -29.51
CA GLU A 11 31.37 12.01 -28.35
C GLU A 11 29.88 11.64 -28.15
N LEU A 12 29.10 11.55 -29.21
CA LEU A 12 27.73 11.12 -29.14
C LEU A 12 27.57 9.67 -28.68
N MET A 13 28.44 8.76 -29.14
CA MET A 13 28.43 7.35 -28.73
C MET A 13 28.72 7.20 -27.23
N ILE A 14 29.66 7.96 -26.68
CA ILE A 14 30.00 7.92 -25.26
C ILE A 14 28.82 8.40 -24.43
N VAL A 15 28.17 9.48 -24.83
CA VAL A 15 27.00 10.03 -24.14
C VAL A 15 25.83 9.03 -24.10
N VAL A 16 25.53 8.41 -25.24
CA VAL A 16 24.49 7.38 -25.35
C VAL A 16 24.82 6.17 -24.48
N GLY A 17 26.08 5.75 -24.45
CA GLY A 17 26.55 4.65 -23.60
C GLY A 17 26.35 4.94 -22.10
N ILE A 18 26.71 6.13 -21.65
CA ILE A 18 26.53 6.56 -20.26
C ILE A 18 25.04 6.64 -19.89
N VAL A 19 24.21 7.23 -20.73
CA VAL A 19 22.77 7.33 -20.52
C VAL A 19 22.13 5.94 -20.45
N ALA A 20 22.55 5.00 -21.28
CA ALA A 20 22.06 3.62 -21.26
C ALA A 20 22.36 2.93 -19.93
N ILE A 21 23.58 3.07 -19.40
CA ILE A 21 23.99 2.49 -18.11
C ILE A 21 23.19 3.11 -16.95
N LEU A 22 23.07 4.43 -16.91
CA LEU A 22 22.32 5.13 -15.88
C LEU A 22 20.84 4.79 -15.90
N SER A 23 20.24 4.63 -17.08
CA SER A 23 18.85 4.23 -17.25
C SER A 23 18.59 2.81 -16.77
N ALA A 24 19.52 1.89 -16.96
CA ALA A 24 19.41 0.50 -16.52
C ALA A 24 19.31 0.37 -14.99
N ILE A 25 19.94 1.27 -14.24
CA ILE A 25 19.92 1.29 -12.78
C ILE A 25 18.79 2.16 -12.24
N GLY A 26 18.55 3.31 -12.85
CA GLY A 26 17.61 4.33 -12.37
C GLY A 26 16.14 3.93 -12.53
N LEU A 27 15.79 3.24 -13.61
CA LEU A 27 14.39 2.91 -13.90
C LEU A 27 13.76 1.93 -12.90
N PRO A 28 14.40 0.80 -12.53
CA PRO A 28 13.86 -0.10 -11.50
C PRO A 28 13.74 0.57 -10.13
N ALA A 29 14.70 1.39 -9.74
CA ALA A 29 14.67 2.12 -8.47
C ALA A 29 13.50 3.11 -8.41
N TYR A 30 13.22 3.81 -9.52
CA TYR A 30 12.10 4.72 -9.64
C TYR A 30 10.74 4.01 -9.54
N GLN A 31 10.59 2.84 -10.16
CA GLN A 31 9.37 2.03 -10.06
C GLN A 31 9.09 1.58 -8.63
N ASN A 32 10.11 1.12 -7.89
CA ASN A 32 9.97 0.78 -6.47
C ASN A 32 9.56 1.98 -5.62
N TYR A 33 10.12 3.15 -5.89
CA TYR A 33 9.76 4.39 -5.22
C TYR A 33 8.28 4.75 -5.45
N LEU A 34 7.80 4.66 -6.68
CA LEU A 34 6.39 4.90 -7.03
C LEU A 34 5.45 3.92 -6.33
N GLN A 35 5.80 2.63 -6.28
CA GLN A 35 5.00 1.64 -5.56
C GLN A 35 4.91 1.95 -4.07
N ARG A 36 6.01 2.32 -3.43
CA ARG A 36 6.01 2.70 -2.01
C ARG A 36 5.19 3.95 -1.74
N ALA A 37 5.24 4.95 -2.61
CA ALA A 37 4.41 6.14 -2.53
C ALA A 37 2.92 5.80 -2.67
N ALA A 38 2.57 4.93 -3.61
CA ALA A 38 1.21 4.45 -3.81
C ALA A 38 0.68 3.62 -2.63
N LEU A 39 1.54 2.80 -2.01
CA LEU A 39 1.21 2.06 -0.79
C LEU A 39 0.95 2.98 0.40
N THR A 40 1.67 4.10 0.48
CA THR A 40 1.41 5.13 1.50
C THR A 40 0.03 5.77 1.30
N ASP A 41 -0.38 6.04 0.07
CA ASP A 41 -1.73 6.53 -0.24
C ASP A 41 -2.81 5.49 0.15
N MET A 42 -2.59 4.22 -0.16
CA MET A 42 -3.47 3.13 0.26
C MET A 42 -3.59 3.04 1.79
N LEU A 43 -2.47 3.16 2.50
CA LEU A 43 -2.45 3.16 3.96
C LEU A 43 -3.25 4.34 4.54
N GLN A 44 -3.09 5.54 3.97
CA GLN A 44 -3.86 6.72 4.38
C GLN A 44 -5.35 6.57 4.08
N THR A 45 -5.70 5.97 2.96
CA THR A 45 -7.10 5.66 2.59
C THR A 45 -7.75 4.70 3.58
N MET A 46 -6.98 3.79 4.18
CA MET A 46 -7.46 2.84 5.19
C MET A 46 -7.74 3.49 6.55
N VAL A 47 -6.99 4.52 6.95
CA VAL A 47 -7.03 5.09 8.31
C VAL A 47 -8.43 5.45 8.80
N PRO A 48 -9.29 6.15 8.03
CA PRO A 48 -10.64 6.48 8.49
C PRO A 48 -11.49 5.24 8.77
N PHE A 49 -11.35 4.20 7.96
CA PHE A 49 -12.07 2.93 8.16
C PHE A 49 -11.59 2.21 9.41
N LYS A 50 -10.28 2.15 9.60
CA LYS A 50 -9.66 1.55 10.79
C LYS A 50 -10.15 2.22 12.07
N THR A 51 -10.09 3.54 12.14
CA THR A 51 -10.56 4.31 13.29
C THR A 51 -12.05 4.11 13.56
N ALA A 52 -12.86 4.11 12.51
CA ALA A 52 -14.32 3.90 12.63
C ALA A 52 -14.66 2.48 13.10
N VAL A 53 -13.93 1.47 12.63
CA VAL A 53 -14.11 0.07 13.09
C VAL A 53 -13.70 -0.06 14.56
N GLU A 54 -12.60 0.55 14.99
CA GLU A 54 -12.16 0.54 16.38
C GLU A 54 -13.23 1.16 17.30
N LEU A 55 -13.77 2.31 16.92
CA LEU A 55 -14.83 2.97 17.69
C LEU A 55 -16.10 2.11 17.74
N CYS A 56 -16.53 1.57 16.60
CA CYS A 56 -17.67 0.67 16.52
C CYS A 56 -17.49 -0.58 17.41
N ALA A 57 -16.32 -1.17 17.40
CA ALA A 57 -16.00 -2.36 18.21
C ALA A 57 -16.02 -2.06 19.72
N ILE A 58 -15.54 -0.90 20.15
CA ILE A 58 -15.60 -0.46 21.53
C ILE A 58 -17.07 -0.29 21.97
N GLU A 59 -17.89 0.32 21.15
CA GLU A 59 -19.33 0.53 21.44
C GLU A 59 -20.12 -0.77 21.48
N ARG A 60 -19.71 -1.78 20.72
CA ARG A 60 -20.44 -3.04 20.54
C ARG A 60 -19.88 -4.23 21.30
N GLY A 61 -18.68 -4.08 21.86
CA GLY A 61 -17.96 -5.20 22.50
C GLY A 61 -17.34 -6.17 21.49
N GLY A 62 -17.05 -5.71 20.28
CA GLY A 62 -16.39 -6.48 19.23
C GLY A 62 -16.69 -5.97 17.82
N PRO A 63 -15.92 -6.43 16.82
CA PRO A 63 -16.00 -5.93 15.44
C PRO A 63 -17.11 -6.57 14.57
N ASP A 64 -17.78 -7.63 15.04
CA ASP A 64 -18.66 -8.48 14.21
C ASP A 64 -19.87 -7.73 13.61
N ALA A 65 -20.32 -6.66 14.26
CA ALA A 65 -21.43 -5.84 13.78
C ALA A 65 -20.99 -4.58 13.01
N CYS A 66 -19.70 -4.44 12.71
CA CYS A 66 -19.08 -3.26 12.10
C CYS A 66 -19.02 -3.43 10.58
N GLN A 67 -19.91 -2.77 9.86
CA GLN A 67 -20.07 -2.86 8.40
C GLN A 67 -19.87 -1.48 7.76
N ALA A 68 -19.38 -1.46 6.52
CA ALA A 68 -19.31 -0.23 5.74
C ALA A 68 -20.70 0.43 5.59
N GLY A 69 -20.73 1.75 5.73
CA GLY A 69 -21.96 2.54 5.63
C GLY A 69 -22.85 2.50 6.85
N GLN A 70 -22.42 1.87 7.93
CA GLN A 70 -23.17 1.77 9.19
C GLN A 70 -22.32 2.25 10.37
N ARG A 71 -22.95 2.76 11.41
CA ARG A 71 -22.33 3.07 12.72
C ARG A 71 -21.11 3.96 12.63
N GLY A 72 -21.15 4.96 11.76
CA GLY A 72 -20.02 5.89 11.56
C GLY A 72 -18.89 5.35 10.68
N ILE A 73 -18.98 4.11 10.21
CA ILE A 73 -18.03 3.56 9.25
C ILE A 73 -18.39 4.10 7.86
N PRO A 74 -17.42 4.74 7.15
CA PRO A 74 -17.70 5.27 5.83
C PRO A 74 -18.16 4.20 4.84
N GLN A 75 -18.94 4.60 3.85
CA GLN A 75 -19.12 3.80 2.64
C GLN A 75 -17.78 3.62 1.95
N GLY A 76 -17.64 2.52 1.19
CA GLY A 76 -16.42 2.29 0.41
C GLY A 76 -16.06 3.52 -0.42
N THR A 77 -14.77 3.84 -0.43
CA THR A 77 -14.21 4.96 -1.19
C THR A 77 -13.18 4.47 -2.20
N THR A 78 -12.83 5.33 -3.12
CA THR A 78 -11.77 5.10 -4.09
C THR A 78 -10.71 6.20 -3.97
N SER A 79 -9.45 5.87 -4.26
CA SER A 79 -8.39 6.85 -4.42
C SER A 79 -7.67 6.59 -5.76
N ARG A 80 -6.61 7.35 -6.03
CA ARG A 80 -5.82 7.12 -7.25
C ARG A 80 -5.30 5.68 -7.34
N TYR A 81 -4.92 5.09 -6.21
CA TYR A 81 -4.30 3.76 -6.17
C TYR A 81 -5.18 2.69 -5.54
N VAL A 82 -6.38 3.05 -5.10
CA VAL A 82 -7.34 2.14 -4.48
C VAL A 82 -8.64 2.14 -5.27
N SER A 83 -8.97 1.01 -5.86
CA SER A 83 -10.22 0.85 -6.65
C SER A 83 -11.43 0.56 -5.80
N ALA A 84 -11.25 -0.05 -4.63
CA ALA A 84 -12.33 -0.37 -3.71
C ALA A 84 -11.82 -0.52 -2.27
N VAL A 85 -12.65 -0.09 -1.33
CA VAL A 85 -12.51 -0.40 0.10
C VAL A 85 -13.82 -1.03 0.56
N THR A 86 -13.75 -2.17 1.21
CA THR A 86 -14.90 -2.84 1.81
C THR A 86 -14.65 -3.10 3.28
N VAL A 87 -15.72 -3.06 4.09
CA VAL A 87 -15.65 -3.42 5.50
C VAL A 87 -16.78 -4.41 5.80
N VAL A 88 -16.41 -5.61 6.22
CA VAL A 88 -17.35 -6.69 6.57
C VAL A 88 -16.91 -7.31 7.90
N ASN A 89 -17.79 -7.27 8.89
CA ASN A 89 -17.49 -7.74 10.25
C ASN A 89 -16.19 -7.15 10.82
N GLY A 90 -15.96 -5.86 10.56
CA GLY A 90 -14.77 -5.15 10.95
C GLY A 90 -13.53 -5.42 10.09
N THR A 91 -13.52 -6.45 9.27
CA THR A 91 -12.42 -6.74 8.33
C THR A 91 -12.43 -5.74 7.19
N ILE A 92 -11.34 -5.02 7.01
CA ILE A 92 -11.16 -4.02 5.96
C ILE A 92 -10.39 -4.65 4.81
N THR A 93 -10.94 -4.61 3.60
CA THR A 93 -10.27 -5.08 2.39
C THR A 93 -10.09 -3.91 1.43
N LEU A 94 -8.83 -3.71 1.01
CA LEU A 94 -8.45 -2.70 0.03
C LEU A 94 -7.99 -3.39 -1.24
N THR A 95 -8.50 -2.92 -2.38
CA THR A 95 -8.10 -3.41 -3.70
C THR A 95 -7.28 -2.34 -4.41
N GLY A 96 -6.09 -2.71 -4.85
CA GLY A 96 -5.17 -1.81 -5.55
C GLY A 96 -5.53 -1.61 -7.02
N GLN A 97 -5.16 -0.45 -7.56
CA GLN A 97 -5.21 -0.13 -8.99
C GLN A 97 -3.97 0.69 -9.40
N GLU A 98 -3.83 0.98 -10.66
CA GLU A 98 -2.66 1.68 -11.23
C GLU A 98 -1.35 0.95 -10.88
N SER A 99 -0.41 1.60 -10.21
CA SER A 99 0.85 0.99 -9.78
C SER A 99 0.68 -0.11 -8.71
N LEU A 100 -0.50 -0.22 -8.09
CA LEU A 100 -0.87 -1.28 -7.14
C LEU A 100 -1.83 -2.32 -7.74
N ASN A 101 -1.96 -2.36 -9.04
CA ASN A 101 -2.85 -3.32 -9.72
C ASN A 101 -2.48 -4.77 -9.37
N GLY A 102 -3.48 -5.57 -9.02
CA GLY A 102 -3.30 -6.95 -8.58
C GLY A 102 -2.93 -7.13 -7.12
N LEU A 103 -2.84 -6.04 -6.33
CA LEU A 103 -2.66 -6.10 -4.89
C LEU A 103 -4.01 -6.07 -4.17
N SER A 104 -4.19 -6.97 -3.22
CA SER A 104 -5.26 -6.93 -2.23
C SER A 104 -4.66 -6.91 -0.83
N VAL A 105 -5.12 -6.00 0.00
CA VAL A 105 -4.72 -5.91 1.40
C VAL A 105 -5.92 -6.14 2.29
N GLU A 106 -5.86 -7.16 3.12
CA GLU A 106 -6.88 -7.48 4.12
C GLU A 106 -6.36 -7.15 5.51
N MET A 107 -7.12 -6.34 6.23
CA MET A 107 -6.86 -5.97 7.61
C MET A 107 -7.89 -6.65 8.51
N LEU A 108 -7.44 -7.64 9.26
CA LEU A 108 -8.27 -8.43 10.17
C LEU A 108 -8.21 -7.84 11.58
N PRO A 109 -9.37 -7.45 12.16
CA PRO A 109 -9.42 -7.02 13.56
C PRO A 109 -9.47 -8.25 14.49
N VAL A 110 -8.52 -8.35 15.40
CA VAL A 110 -8.54 -9.33 16.48
C VAL A 110 -8.95 -8.61 17.75
N TRP A 111 -10.12 -8.95 18.27
CA TRP A 111 -10.69 -8.32 19.45
C TRP A 111 -10.14 -8.96 20.72
N ASP A 112 -9.59 -8.14 21.61
CA ASP A 112 -9.25 -8.55 22.96
C ASP A 112 -10.33 -8.06 23.94
N SER A 113 -11.14 -8.97 24.44
CA SER A 113 -12.24 -8.67 25.34
C SER A 113 -11.77 -8.23 26.74
N ASN A 114 -10.56 -8.57 27.13
CA ASN A 114 -9.99 -8.18 28.43
C ASN A 114 -9.52 -6.73 28.43
N GLU A 115 -8.89 -6.32 27.33
CA GLU A 115 -8.38 -4.96 27.17
C GLU A 115 -9.40 -4.02 26.51
N GLY A 116 -10.44 -4.56 25.84
CA GLY A 116 -11.38 -3.78 25.07
C GLY A 116 -10.74 -3.09 23.85
N SER A 117 -9.77 -3.75 23.24
CA SER A 117 -8.97 -3.21 22.15
C SER A 117 -8.92 -4.14 20.95
N ILE A 118 -8.63 -3.58 19.77
CA ILE A 118 -8.39 -4.33 18.55
C ILE A 118 -6.88 -4.40 18.28
N GLN A 119 -6.44 -5.62 18.01
CA GLN A 119 -5.13 -5.86 17.41
C GLN A 119 -5.31 -6.18 15.93
N TRP A 120 -4.63 -5.44 15.08
CA TRP A 120 -4.78 -5.57 13.63
C TRP A 120 -3.74 -6.53 13.06
N GLN A 121 -4.23 -7.45 12.25
CA GLN A 121 -3.38 -8.33 11.44
C GLN A 121 -3.59 -7.98 9.96
N ARG A 122 -2.50 -8.00 9.18
CA ARG A 122 -2.57 -7.74 7.75
C ARG A 122 -2.26 -8.98 6.93
N THR A 123 -2.85 -9.03 5.75
CA THR A 123 -2.48 -9.98 4.69
C THR A 123 -2.36 -9.22 3.38
N CYS A 124 -1.18 -9.28 2.78
CA CYS A 124 -0.93 -8.73 1.45
C CYS A 124 -0.94 -9.88 0.43
N THR A 125 -1.82 -9.81 -0.54
CA THR A 125 -1.96 -10.81 -1.61
C THR A 125 -1.68 -10.18 -2.96
N SER A 126 -0.71 -10.71 -3.69
CA SER A 126 -0.38 -10.31 -5.06
C SER A 126 0.38 -11.43 -5.75
N THR A 127 0.20 -11.57 -7.07
CA THR A 127 1.05 -12.42 -7.91
C THR A 127 2.44 -11.83 -8.14
N ASN A 128 2.58 -10.50 -8.00
CA ASN A 128 3.85 -9.80 -8.04
C ASN A 128 4.50 -9.85 -6.65
N THR A 129 5.59 -10.61 -6.53
CA THR A 129 6.30 -10.81 -5.26
C THR A 129 6.90 -9.51 -4.71
N THR A 130 7.46 -8.67 -5.56
CA THR A 130 8.03 -7.37 -5.16
C THR A 130 6.96 -6.45 -4.59
N LEU A 131 5.80 -6.39 -5.23
CA LEU A 131 4.66 -5.59 -4.76
C LEU A 131 4.12 -6.11 -3.42
N ARG A 132 4.02 -7.44 -3.27
CA ARG A 132 3.62 -8.07 -2.02
C ARG A 132 4.61 -7.75 -0.89
N ASP A 133 5.91 -7.88 -1.15
CA ASP A 133 6.95 -7.62 -0.16
C ASP A 133 6.98 -6.13 0.24
N ASN A 134 6.87 -5.22 -0.72
CA ASN A 134 6.73 -3.78 -0.44
C ASN A 134 5.47 -3.47 0.39
N CYS A 135 4.36 -4.17 0.13
CA CYS A 135 3.15 -4.05 0.93
C CYS A 135 3.39 -4.47 2.38
N GLN A 136 4.05 -5.60 2.60
CA GLN A 136 4.37 -6.09 3.95
C GLN A 136 5.29 -5.13 4.71
N GLU A 137 6.25 -4.52 4.03
CA GLU A 137 7.14 -3.52 4.64
C GLU A 137 6.40 -2.21 4.98
N GLN A 138 5.45 -1.79 4.15
CA GLN A 138 4.73 -0.53 4.33
C GLN A 138 3.59 -0.65 5.34
N PHE A 139 2.83 -1.73 5.28
CA PHE A 139 1.78 -2.05 6.26
C PHE A 139 2.40 -2.79 7.45
N ARG A 140 2.90 -2.04 8.42
CA ARG A 140 3.60 -2.57 9.60
C ARG A 140 2.64 -3.06 10.68
N PHE A 141 1.84 -4.03 10.35
CA PHE A 141 0.95 -4.74 11.25
C PHE A 141 1.40 -6.20 11.39
N ALA A 142 0.88 -6.92 12.38
CA ALA A 142 1.18 -8.33 12.54
C ALA A 142 0.71 -9.14 11.32
N ASP A 143 1.45 -10.19 10.98
CA ASP A 143 1.00 -11.17 9.98
C ASP A 143 -0.16 -12.01 10.54
N ARG A 144 -1.08 -12.41 9.67
CA ARG A 144 -2.18 -13.28 10.06
C ARG A 144 -1.64 -14.62 10.58
N GLY A 145 -1.90 -14.92 11.86
CA GLY A 145 -1.43 -16.13 12.53
C GLY A 145 0.02 -16.08 13.03
N GLY A 146 0.70 -14.95 12.92
CA GLY A 146 2.07 -14.75 13.41
C GLY A 146 2.13 -13.88 14.67
N ALA A 147 3.13 -14.12 15.51
CA ALA A 147 3.50 -13.19 16.57
C ALA A 147 3.98 -11.86 15.94
N TYR A 148 3.73 -10.75 16.64
CA TYR A 148 4.16 -9.42 16.24
C TYR A 148 5.60 -9.44 15.70
N ALA A 149 5.81 -8.96 14.49
CA ALA A 149 7.14 -8.62 14.06
C ALA A 149 7.61 -7.45 14.94
N HIS A 150 8.40 -7.75 15.94
CA HIS A 150 9.10 -6.72 16.70
C HIS A 150 9.99 -5.95 15.72
N VAL A 151 9.70 -4.68 15.57
CA VAL A 151 10.60 -3.74 14.94
C VAL A 151 11.81 -3.54 15.81
#